data_64dad9c9084bf5ecca2fb01a89c64cf0
#
_entry.id   64dad9c9084bf5ecca2fb01a89c64cf0
#
_cell.length_a   1.000
_cell.length_b   1.000
_cell.length_c   1.000
_cell.angle_alpha   90.00
_cell.angle_beta   90.00
_cell.angle_gamma   90.00
#
_symmetry.space_group_name_H-M   'P 1'
#
loop_
_entity.id
_entity.type
_entity.pdbx_description
1 polymer ?
#
loop_
_entity_poly.entity_id
_entity_poly.type
_entity_poly.pdbx_seq_one_letter_code
_entity_poly.pdbx_strand_id
1 'polypeptide(L)'
;MHHLNEPNESLIVGTSRLPMKYTVHAGAVIPIKQKYKDSSTLSPNILYRRQGEFQQLNLGMYVTKGPIVAGVWFRGLLFGQRYSDSFIATLGLQNDNIRVGHSYDITVSALTPATGGSHEVSLAINFDCRPRKPKFRTIACPSF
;
A
#
# COMPACT_ATOMS: atom_id res chain seq x y z
N MET A 1 1.54 9.92 -12.02
CA MET A 1 0.56 10.36 -13.04
C MET A 1 0.42 9.26 -14.07
N HIS A 2 -0.80 8.97 -14.52
CA HIS A 2 -1.10 7.98 -15.56
C HIS A 2 -2.02 8.63 -16.61
N HIS A 3 -1.96 8.14 -17.85
CA HIS A 3 -2.81 8.61 -18.97
C HIS A 3 -2.63 10.12 -19.29
N LEU A 4 -1.37 10.60 -19.35
CA LEU A 4 -1.04 11.99 -19.64
C LEU A 4 -1.55 12.48 -21.01
N ASN A 5 -1.70 11.56 -21.96
CA ASN A 5 -2.14 11.84 -23.32
C ASN A 5 -3.64 11.57 -23.55
N GLU A 6 -4.40 11.24 -22.48
CA GLU A 6 -5.83 10.93 -22.52
C GLU A 6 -6.24 10.07 -23.74
N PRO A 7 -5.71 8.85 -23.84
CA PRO A 7 -5.93 8.01 -25.01
C PRO A 7 -7.42 7.74 -25.22
N ASN A 8 -7.82 7.63 -26.50
CA ASN A 8 -9.17 7.22 -26.84
C ASN A 8 -9.27 5.68 -26.79
N GLU A 9 -10.04 5.14 -25.87
CA GLU A 9 -10.24 3.70 -25.66
C GLU A 9 -11.61 3.21 -26.15
N SER A 10 -12.23 3.93 -27.08
CA SER A 10 -13.49 3.50 -27.67
C SER A 10 -13.31 2.25 -28.52
N LEU A 11 -14.02 1.17 -28.18
CA LEU A 11 -14.11 -0.06 -28.97
C LEU A 11 -15.13 0.04 -30.09
N ILE A 12 -15.94 1.09 -30.12
CA ILE A 12 -16.99 1.33 -31.09
C ILE A 12 -16.79 2.75 -31.66
N VAL A 13 -17.35 3.04 -32.82
CA VAL A 13 -17.28 4.38 -33.44
C VAL A 13 -17.78 5.47 -32.46
N GLY A 14 -16.82 6.16 -31.84
CA GLY A 14 -17.07 7.19 -30.83
C GLY A 14 -15.79 7.66 -30.15
N THR A 15 -15.85 8.75 -29.40
CA THR A 15 -14.72 9.26 -28.61
C THR A 15 -14.95 8.98 -27.14
N SER A 16 -14.20 8.04 -26.58
CA SER A 16 -14.13 7.77 -25.14
C SER A 16 -12.73 8.06 -24.66
N ARG A 17 -12.47 9.31 -24.26
CA ARG A 17 -11.16 9.69 -23.73
C ARG A 17 -11.05 9.26 -22.27
N LEU A 18 -9.96 8.58 -21.94
CA LEU A 18 -9.65 8.19 -20.58
C LEU A 18 -9.06 9.37 -19.82
N PRO A 19 -9.74 9.89 -18.77
CA PRO A 19 -9.26 11.06 -18.03
C PRO A 19 -7.93 10.79 -17.36
N MET A 20 -7.10 11.82 -17.26
CA MET A 20 -5.82 11.77 -16.56
C MET A 20 -6.00 11.37 -15.09
N LYS A 21 -5.16 10.44 -14.63
CA LYS A 21 -5.16 9.94 -13.25
C LYS A 21 -4.00 10.53 -12.46
N TYR A 22 -4.33 11.21 -11.37
CA TYR A 22 -3.38 11.71 -10.40
C TYR A 22 -3.37 10.81 -9.18
N THR A 23 -2.18 10.47 -8.70
CA THR A 23 -2.02 9.73 -7.45
C THR A 23 -0.91 10.41 -6.65
N VAL A 24 -1.24 10.78 -5.42
CA VAL A 24 -0.29 11.34 -4.45
C VAL A 24 -0.33 10.43 -3.23
N HIS A 25 0.84 10.03 -2.74
CA HIS A 25 0.94 9.28 -1.48
C HIS A 25 2.09 9.83 -0.64
N ALA A 26 1.89 9.80 0.67
CA ALA A 26 2.90 10.13 1.65
C ALA A 26 2.76 9.21 2.85
N GLY A 27 3.87 8.93 3.51
CA GLY A 27 3.90 8.13 4.72
C GLY A 27 5.15 8.43 5.53
N ALA A 28 5.08 8.17 6.82
CA ALA A 28 6.20 8.33 7.73
C ALA A 28 6.29 7.11 8.65
N VAL A 29 7.50 6.82 9.14
CA VAL A 29 7.73 5.81 10.17
C VAL A 29 8.29 6.51 11.39
N ILE A 30 7.53 6.52 12.47
CA ILE A 30 7.85 7.21 13.72
C ILE A 30 8.20 6.15 14.77
N PRO A 31 9.46 6.07 15.24
CA PRO A 31 9.81 5.17 16.32
C PRO A 31 9.22 5.69 17.64
N ILE A 32 8.38 4.89 18.31
CA ILE A 32 7.78 5.24 19.62
C ILE A 32 8.70 4.82 20.76
N LYS A 33 9.29 3.62 20.66
CA LYS A 33 10.25 3.09 21.63
C LYS A 33 11.36 2.36 20.90
N GLN A 34 12.60 2.66 21.27
CA GLN A 34 13.79 2.06 20.70
C GLN A 34 14.59 1.39 21.81
N LYS A 35 14.02 0.34 22.42
CA LYS A 35 14.76 -0.57 23.29
C LYS A 35 15.12 -1.85 22.52
N TYR A 36 16.31 -2.37 22.77
CA TYR A 36 16.95 -3.50 22.08
C TYR A 36 16.06 -4.75 21.86
N LYS A 37 14.97 -4.90 22.60
CA LYS A 37 14.04 -6.05 22.51
C LYS A 37 12.58 -5.68 22.24
N ASP A 38 12.19 -4.39 22.38
CA ASP A 38 10.84 -3.88 22.21
C ASP A 38 10.84 -2.61 21.35
N SER A 39 11.14 -2.74 20.06
CA SER A 39 10.97 -1.65 19.13
C SER A 39 9.49 -1.55 18.73
N SER A 40 8.92 -0.36 18.95
CA SER A 40 7.55 -0.07 18.49
C SER A 40 7.60 1.11 17.54
N THR A 41 6.94 0.97 16.38
CA THR A 41 6.87 2.03 15.38
C THR A 41 5.42 2.36 15.04
N LEU A 42 5.16 3.63 14.77
CA LEU A 42 3.91 4.14 14.25
C LEU A 42 4.12 4.60 12.82
N SER A 43 3.28 4.15 11.89
CA SER A 43 3.41 4.49 10.48
C SER A 43 2.11 5.09 9.94
N PRO A 44 1.93 6.43 10.03
CA PRO A 44 0.83 7.11 9.37
C PRO A 44 1.07 7.16 7.85
N ASN A 45 -0.01 6.99 7.08
CA ASN A 45 0.00 6.98 5.63
C ASN A 45 -1.21 7.71 5.07
N ILE A 46 -1.02 8.40 3.97
CA ILE A 46 -2.06 9.07 3.19
C ILE A 46 -1.90 8.72 1.72
N LEU A 47 -3.00 8.41 1.07
CA LEU A 47 -3.06 8.17 -0.36
C LEU A 47 -4.26 8.90 -0.95
N TYR A 48 -4.01 9.83 -1.85
CA TYR A 48 -5.04 10.55 -2.60
C TYR A 48 -4.98 10.17 -4.07
N ARG A 49 -6.14 9.87 -4.65
CA ARG A 49 -6.31 9.59 -6.08
C ARG A 49 -7.43 10.46 -6.65
N ARG A 50 -7.20 10.94 -7.87
CA ARG A 50 -8.23 11.64 -8.65
C ARG A 50 -8.14 11.20 -10.10
N GLN A 51 -9.30 10.91 -10.71
CA GLN A 51 -9.44 10.61 -12.13
C GLN A 51 -10.78 11.18 -12.63
N GLY A 52 -10.71 12.24 -13.43
CA GLY A 52 -11.90 12.98 -13.83
C GLY A 52 -12.64 13.53 -12.61
N GLU A 53 -13.91 13.13 -12.46
CA GLU A 53 -14.75 13.49 -11.30
C GLU A 53 -14.57 12.57 -10.10
N PHE A 54 -13.95 11.40 -10.29
CA PHE A 54 -13.74 10.45 -9.20
C PHE A 54 -12.55 10.85 -8.33
N GLN A 55 -12.80 10.94 -7.04
CA GLN A 55 -11.79 11.26 -6.03
C GLN A 55 -11.84 10.19 -4.94
N GLN A 56 -10.68 9.83 -4.41
CA GLN A 56 -10.56 8.88 -3.32
C GLN A 56 -9.44 9.31 -2.39
N LEU A 57 -9.74 9.38 -1.11
CA LEU A 57 -8.77 9.58 -0.04
C LEU A 57 -8.70 8.32 0.82
N ASN A 58 -7.50 7.81 1.00
CA ASN A 58 -7.22 6.75 1.95
C ASN A 58 -6.29 7.32 3.04
N LEU A 59 -6.73 7.21 4.28
CA LEU A 59 -5.93 7.54 5.46
C LEU A 59 -5.68 6.25 6.22
N GLY A 60 -4.43 5.97 6.53
CA GLY A 60 -4.07 4.75 7.22
C GLY A 60 -3.02 4.97 8.28
N MET A 61 -3.04 4.10 9.27
CA MET A 61 -2.07 4.08 10.35
C MET A 61 -1.75 2.63 10.73
N TYR A 62 -0.45 2.32 10.79
CA TYR A 62 0.03 1.04 11.30
C TYR A 62 0.81 1.23 12.58
N VAL A 63 0.64 0.31 13.50
CA VAL A 63 1.48 0.14 14.69
C VAL A 63 2.18 -1.21 14.56
N THR A 64 3.49 -1.19 14.66
CA THR A 64 4.31 -2.41 14.68
C THR A 64 4.95 -2.54 16.05
N LYS A 65 4.83 -3.72 16.66
CA LYS A 65 5.47 -4.06 17.93
C LYS A 65 6.07 -5.46 17.85
N GLY A 66 7.39 -5.52 17.71
CA GLY A 66 8.08 -6.80 17.47
C GLY A 66 7.55 -7.48 16.21
N PRO A 67 7.07 -8.73 16.27
CA PRO A 67 6.54 -9.45 15.13
C PRO A 67 5.09 -9.07 14.76
N ILE A 68 4.38 -8.32 15.61
CA ILE A 68 2.97 -8.00 15.44
C ILE A 68 2.82 -6.67 14.72
N VAL A 69 1.97 -6.65 13.70
CA VAL A 69 1.56 -5.44 12.97
C VAL A 69 0.05 -5.32 13.07
N ALA A 70 -0.44 -4.18 13.52
CA ALA A 70 -1.85 -3.84 13.50
C ALA A 70 -2.04 -2.52 12.75
N GLY A 71 -3.10 -2.41 11.98
CA GLY A 71 -3.39 -1.22 11.20
C GLY A 71 -4.87 -0.95 11.04
N VAL A 72 -5.18 0.31 10.83
CA VAL A 72 -6.51 0.77 10.48
C VAL A 72 -6.39 1.71 9.29
N TRP A 73 -7.33 1.59 8.34
CA TRP A 73 -7.43 2.45 7.19
C TRP A 73 -8.86 2.95 7.07
N PHE A 74 -8.97 4.20 6.73
CA PHE A 74 -10.20 4.82 6.27
C PHE A 74 -10.09 5.06 4.77
N ARG A 75 -11.08 4.64 4.01
CA ARG A 75 -11.21 4.89 2.59
C ARG A 75 -12.52 5.63 2.34
N GLY A 76 -12.44 6.86 1.89
CA GLY A 76 -13.59 7.70 1.66
C GLY A 76 -13.36 8.73 0.58
N LEU A 77 -14.37 9.56 0.35
CA LEU A 77 -14.34 10.70 -0.53
C LEU A 77 -14.27 11.99 0.29
N LEU A 78 -13.40 12.92 -0.12
CA LEU A 78 -13.25 14.20 0.57
C LEU A 78 -14.41 15.18 0.25
N PHE A 79 -14.94 15.11 -0.96
CA PHE A 79 -15.92 16.09 -1.44
C PHE A 79 -16.94 15.45 -2.37
N GLY A 80 -18.22 15.64 -2.06
CA GLY A 80 -19.33 15.37 -2.98
C GLY A 80 -20.05 14.04 -2.71
N GLN A 81 -21.20 13.92 -3.09
CA GLN A 81 -22.37 13.06 -2.98
C GLN A 81 -22.17 11.54 -2.75
N ARG A 82 -22.91 11.00 -1.78
CA ARG A 82 -23.29 9.60 -1.45
C ARG A 82 -22.27 8.50 -1.73
N TYR A 83 -21.64 7.99 -0.73
CA TYR A 83 -20.29 7.50 -0.77
C TYR A 83 -20.15 6.19 -0.10
N SER A 84 -19.28 5.45 -0.69
CA SER A 84 -18.77 4.24 -0.15
C SER A 84 -17.58 4.57 0.76
N ASP A 85 -17.87 4.94 1.97
CA ASP A 85 -16.84 5.02 3.01
C ASP A 85 -16.63 3.62 3.55
N SER A 86 -15.39 3.22 3.72
CA SER A 86 -15.05 1.95 4.34
C SER A 86 -13.91 2.09 5.33
N PHE A 87 -14.00 1.30 6.39
CA PHE A 87 -12.92 1.10 7.35
C PHE A 87 -12.30 -0.27 7.13
N ILE A 88 -10.98 -0.32 7.09
CA ILE A 88 -10.24 -1.55 6.94
C ILE A 88 -9.42 -1.75 8.20
N ALA A 89 -9.67 -2.84 8.91
CA ALA A 89 -8.84 -3.28 10.01
C ALA A 89 -7.86 -4.34 9.50
N THR A 90 -6.59 -4.20 9.84
CA THR A 90 -5.53 -5.13 9.43
C THR A 90 -4.79 -5.64 10.64
N LEU A 91 -4.56 -6.94 10.70
CA LEU A 91 -3.73 -7.59 11.69
C LEU A 91 -2.76 -8.51 10.99
N GLY A 92 -1.49 -8.48 11.38
CA GLY A 92 -0.46 -9.27 10.73
C GLY A 92 0.66 -9.69 11.67
N LEU A 93 1.38 -10.70 11.21
CA LEU A 93 2.60 -11.17 11.81
C LEU A 93 3.72 -11.02 10.78
N GLN A 94 4.85 -10.46 11.21
CA GLN A 94 6.03 -10.30 10.37
C GLN A 94 7.25 -10.91 11.05
N ASN A 95 8.00 -11.63 10.25
CA ASN A 95 9.35 -12.07 10.59
C ASN A 95 10.28 -11.64 9.45
N ASP A 96 11.58 -11.87 9.56
CA ASP A 96 12.58 -11.45 8.57
C ASP A 96 12.23 -11.91 7.15
N ASN A 97 11.77 -13.15 7.02
CA ASN A 97 11.53 -13.80 5.73
C ASN A 97 10.04 -13.90 5.35
N ILE A 98 9.12 -13.89 6.32
CA ILE A 98 7.71 -14.18 6.08
C ILE A 98 6.86 -13.09 6.74
N ARG A 99 5.86 -12.61 6.01
CA ARG A 99 4.81 -11.72 6.52
C ARG A 99 3.46 -12.32 6.18
N VAL A 100 2.62 -12.47 7.18
CA VAL A 100 1.23 -12.91 7.02
C VAL A 100 0.33 -11.81 7.55
N GLY A 101 -0.69 -11.45 6.80
CA GLY A 101 -1.65 -10.43 7.19
C GLY A 101 -3.07 -10.88 6.89
N HIS A 102 -3.99 -10.42 7.71
CA HIS A 102 -5.42 -10.51 7.51
C HIS A 102 -6.01 -9.12 7.58
N SER A 103 -6.83 -8.76 6.60
CA SER A 103 -7.56 -7.51 6.55
C SER A 103 -9.06 -7.78 6.51
N TYR A 104 -9.81 -6.95 7.20
CA TYR A 104 -11.25 -6.94 7.16
C TYR A 104 -11.74 -5.55 6.74
N ASP A 105 -12.43 -5.47 5.62
CA ASP A 105 -13.01 -4.24 5.07
C ASP A 105 -14.49 -4.15 5.46
N ILE A 106 -14.84 -3.13 6.23
CA ILE A 106 -16.18 -2.84 6.69
C ILE A 106 -16.70 -1.65 5.89
N THR A 107 -17.65 -1.89 5.00
CA THR A 107 -18.31 -0.82 4.25
C THR A 107 -19.31 -0.11 5.15
N VAL A 108 -19.14 1.22 5.33
CA VAL A 108 -20.01 2.06 6.20
C VAL A 108 -20.94 2.93 5.33
N SER A 109 -21.35 2.43 4.19
CA SER A 109 -22.27 3.15 3.32
C SER A 109 -23.72 2.66 3.49
N ALA A 110 -24.67 3.31 2.80
CA ALA A 110 -26.07 2.89 2.76
C ALA A 110 -26.28 1.44 2.26
N LEU A 111 -25.25 0.82 1.68
CA LEU A 111 -25.23 -0.59 1.25
C LEU A 111 -24.75 -1.56 2.34
N THR A 112 -24.38 -1.08 3.50
CA THR A 112 -23.89 -1.91 4.63
C THR A 112 -24.73 -3.17 4.92
N PRO A 113 -26.08 -3.13 4.90
CA PRO A 113 -26.86 -4.32 5.18
C PRO A 113 -26.78 -5.42 4.10
N ALA A 114 -26.29 -5.09 2.89
CA ALA A 114 -26.26 -6.03 1.79
C ALA A 114 -24.87 -6.69 1.57
N THR A 115 -23.80 -6.14 2.11
CA THR A 115 -22.41 -6.54 1.77
C THR A 115 -21.61 -7.04 2.94
N GLY A 116 -22.06 -7.49 4.01
CA GLY A 116 -21.36 -8.19 5.11
C GLY A 116 -19.83 -7.93 5.33
N GLY A 117 -19.22 -7.03 4.56
CA GLY A 117 -17.77 -6.78 4.55
C GLY A 117 -16.97 -7.78 3.71
N SER A 118 -15.65 -7.58 3.58
CA SER A 118 -14.75 -8.50 2.88
C SER A 118 -13.53 -8.86 3.73
N HIS A 119 -13.11 -10.12 3.63
CA HIS A 119 -11.91 -10.63 4.28
C HIS A 119 -10.83 -10.86 3.23
N GLU A 120 -9.62 -10.42 3.52
CA GLU A 120 -8.45 -10.63 2.68
C GLU A 120 -7.31 -11.23 3.52
N VAL A 121 -6.67 -12.26 3.00
CA VAL A 121 -5.46 -12.85 3.60
C VAL A 121 -4.30 -12.57 2.65
N SER A 122 -3.22 -12.04 3.18
CA SER A 122 -2.00 -11.72 2.44
C SER A 122 -0.81 -12.52 2.98
N LEU A 123 0.03 -13.00 2.06
CA LEU A 123 1.28 -13.68 2.37
C LEU A 123 2.39 -13.04 1.54
N ALA A 124 3.46 -12.62 2.19
CA ALA A 124 4.66 -12.16 1.53
C ALA A 124 5.89 -12.93 2.02
N ILE A 125 6.70 -13.39 1.08
CA ILE A 125 7.92 -14.14 1.37
C ILE A 125 9.10 -13.36 0.78
N ASN A 126 10.06 -13.02 1.62
CA ASN A 126 11.29 -12.32 1.22
C ASN A 126 12.42 -13.35 1.05
N PHE A 127 13.03 -13.36 -0.11
CA PHE A 127 14.19 -14.20 -0.40
C PHE A 127 15.43 -13.31 -0.48
N ASP A 128 16.44 -13.62 0.31
CA ASP A 128 17.74 -12.97 0.22
C ASP A 128 18.51 -13.49 -1.01
N CYS A 129 18.38 -12.80 -2.12
CA CYS A 129 19.25 -13.02 -3.26
C CYS A 129 20.64 -12.46 -2.94
N ARG A 130 21.57 -13.27 -2.42
CA ARG A 130 22.96 -12.87 -2.28
C ARG A 130 23.54 -12.62 -3.69
N PRO A 131 23.95 -11.38 -4.01
CA PRO A 131 24.64 -11.15 -5.26
C PRO A 131 25.91 -12.03 -5.27
N ARG A 132 26.09 -12.86 -6.32
CA ARG A 132 27.33 -13.58 -6.50
C ARG A 132 28.45 -12.54 -6.54
N LYS A 133 29.33 -12.54 -5.54
CA LYS A 133 30.54 -11.71 -5.56
C LYS A 133 31.28 -12.04 -6.86
N PRO A 134 31.47 -11.08 -7.77
CA PRO A 134 32.28 -11.33 -8.96
C PRO A 134 33.65 -11.78 -8.46
N LYS A 135 34.10 -12.95 -8.89
CA LYS A 135 35.47 -13.40 -8.65
C LYS A 135 36.39 -12.55 -9.53
N PHE A 136 36.79 -11.38 -9.05
CA PHE A 136 37.86 -10.66 -9.66
C PHE A 136 39.14 -11.49 -9.50
N ARG A 137 39.62 -12.03 -10.59
CA ARG A 137 40.99 -12.55 -10.66
C ARG A 137 41.90 -11.32 -10.67
N THR A 138 42.47 -10.96 -9.55
CA THR A 138 43.56 -10.00 -9.52
C THR A 138 44.73 -10.63 -10.29
N ILE A 139 45.04 -10.07 -11.45
CA ILE A 139 46.26 -10.35 -12.18
C ILE A 139 47.37 -9.68 -11.36
N ALA A 140 48.15 -10.46 -10.62
CA ALA A 140 49.33 -9.92 -9.98
C ALA A 140 50.34 -9.59 -11.08
N CYS A 141 50.68 -8.30 -11.21
CA CYS A 141 51.82 -7.89 -12.06
C CYS A 141 53.10 -8.46 -11.43
N PRO A 142 53.95 -9.15 -12.19
CA PRO A 142 55.24 -9.54 -11.70
C PRO A 142 56.08 -8.30 -11.36
N SER A 143 56.58 -8.21 -10.14
CA SER A 143 57.54 -7.19 -9.74
C SER A 143 58.90 -7.57 -10.33
N PHE A 144 59.45 -6.67 -11.13
CA PHE A 144 60.84 -6.75 -11.58
C PHE A 144 61.76 -6.31 -10.46
#